data_64f16b8173bcfc29811427092332fee7
#
_entry.id   64f16b8173bcfc29811427092332fee7
#
_cell.length_a   1.000
_cell.length_b   1.000
_cell.length_c   1.000
_cell.angle_alpha   90.00
_cell.angle_beta   90.00
_cell.angle_gamma   90.00
#
_symmetry.space_group_name_H-M   'P 1'
#
loop_
_entity.id
_entity.type
_entity.pdbx_description
1 polymer ?
#
loop_
_entity_poly.entity_id
_entity_poly.type
_entity_poly.pdbx_seq_one_letter_code
_entity_poly.pdbx_strand_id
1 'polypeptide(L)'
;QVVKDYLAAADVQGDLDALGFNIVGFGCTTCIGNSGPLPEPVGNAIAEGDLTVCSVLSGNRNFEGRIHAQIKTNYLASPPLVVAYAIAGSMTRDLYNDPLGKDSDGEQVYLKDIWPTNQQVQDAVNQHLTTDMFASRYSEEVWKGPQQWQDINVEGGQTYAWRDASTYVKY
;
A
#
# COMPACT_ATOMS: atom_id res chain seq x y z
N GLN A 1 -8.37 1.62 8.57
CA GLN A 1 -8.55 0.88 9.78
C GLN A 1 -7.42 1.24 10.74
N VAL A 2 -7.06 0.44 11.76
CA VAL A 2 -6.10 0.86 12.80
C VAL A 2 -4.80 1.43 12.23
N VAL A 3 -4.24 0.86 11.15
CA VAL A 3 -3.03 1.39 10.48
C VAL A 3 -3.19 2.86 10.08
N LYS A 4 -4.33 3.21 9.48
CA LYS A 4 -4.62 4.61 9.10
C LYS A 4 -4.64 5.52 10.33
N ASP A 5 -5.22 5.04 11.41
CA ASP A 5 -5.39 5.85 12.62
C ASP A 5 -4.03 6.13 13.29
N TYR A 6 -3.15 5.13 13.43
CA TYR A 6 -1.85 5.37 14.04
C TYR A 6 -0.86 6.11 13.12
N LEU A 7 -0.90 5.91 11.80
CA LEU A 7 -0.07 6.71 10.87
C LEU A 7 -0.46 8.19 10.91
N ALA A 8 -1.77 8.48 11.01
CA ALA A 8 -2.24 9.85 11.19
C ALA A 8 -1.85 10.42 12.56
N ALA A 9 -1.96 9.63 13.64
CA ALA A 9 -1.57 10.06 14.98
C ALA A 9 -0.06 10.31 15.11
N ALA A 10 0.76 9.56 14.37
CA ALA A 10 2.21 9.73 14.31
C ALA A 10 2.65 10.83 13.34
N ASP A 11 1.72 11.47 12.64
CA ASP A 11 1.96 12.54 11.65
C ASP A 11 2.92 12.15 10.51
N VAL A 12 2.93 10.85 10.14
CA VAL A 12 3.81 10.34 9.06
C VAL A 12 3.06 10.07 7.76
N GLN A 13 1.72 10.13 7.77
CA GLN A 13 0.92 9.84 6.58
C GLN A 13 1.19 10.85 5.46
N GLY A 14 1.35 12.14 5.80
CA GLY A 14 1.66 13.19 4.82
C GLY A 14 2.98 12.96 4.08
N ASP A 15 4.00 12.51 4.79
CA ASP A 15 5.31 12.19 4.20
C ASP A 15 5.22 10.95 3.29
N LEU A 16 4.46 9.93 3.72
CA LEU A 16 4.20 8.75 2.89
C LEU A 16 3.44 9.11 1.61
N ASP A 17 2.41 9.95 1.70
CA ASP A 17 1.66 10.43 0.53
C ASP A 17 2.55 11.24 -0.42
N ALA A 18 3.46 12.06 0.09
CA ALA A 18 4.43 12.81 -0.71
C ALA A 18 5.41 11.90 -1.46
N LEU A 19 5.73 10.72 -0.90
CA LEU A 19 6.51 9.68 -1.56
C LEU A 19 5.68 8.77 -2.48
N GLY A 20 4.36 9.00 -2.59
CA GLY A 20 3.45 8.20 -3.40
C GLY A 20 2.87 6.96 -2.70
N PHE A 21 3.10 6.78 -1.40
CA PHE A 21 2.53 5.70 -0.60
C PHE A 21 1.15 6.06 -0.05
N ASN A 22 0.18 6.18 -0.94
CA ASN A 22 -1.20 6.53 -0.58
C ASN A 22 -1.97 5.32 -0.05
N ILE A 23 -2.84 5.54 0.93
CA ILE A 23 -3.79 4.51 1.38
C ILE A 23 -4.92 4.40 0.35
N VAL A 24 -4.94 3.32 -0.42
CA VAL A 24 -5.94 3.07 -1.47
C VAL A 24 -6.95 1.99 -1.09
N GLY A 25 -6.66 1.18 -0.08
CA GLY A 25 -7.55 0.10 0.36
C GLY A 25 -6.94 -0.72 1.48
N PHE A 26 -7.74 -1.64 1.99
CA PHE A 26 -7.34 -2.59 3.04
C PHE A 26 -7.66 -4.00 2.60
N GLY A 27 -6.71 -4.91 2.80
CA GLY A 27 -6.87 -6.32 2.45
C GLY A 27 -5.86 -6.79 1.41
N CYS A 28 -6.20 -7.82 0.66
CA CYS A 28 -5.32 -8.51 -0.28
C CYS A 28 -5.36 -7.89 -1.69
N THR A 29 -5.08 -6.61 -1.83
CA THR A 29 -5.16 -5.92 -3.14
C THR A 29 -4.10 -6.44 -4.11
N THR A 30 -2.84 -6.23 -3.83
CA THR A 30 -1.72 -6.64 -4.70
C THR A 30 -1.61 -8.16 -4.85
N CYS A 31 -1.80 -8.92 -3.77
CA CYS A 31 -1.75 -10.38 -3.79
C CYS A 31 -2.84 -11.01 -4.70
N ILE A 32 -3.97 -10.33 -4.85
CA ILE A 32 -5.08 -10.75 -5.72
C ILE A 32 -4.90 -10.24 -7.17
N GLY A 33 -3.88 -9.41 -7.44
CA GLY A 33 -3.66 -8.83 -8.76
C GLY A 33 -4.40 -7.51 -8.99
N ASN A 34 -4.74 -6.79 -7.92
CA ASN A 34 -5.47 -5.52 -7.97
C ASN A 34 -4.56 -4.29 -7.81
N SER A 35 -3.32 -4.39 -8.28
CA SER A 35 -2.36 -3.28 -8.18
C SER A 35 -2.70 -2.11 -9.11
N GLY A 36 -3.63 -2.32 -10.03
CA GLY A 36 -4.00 -1.32 -11.02
C GLY A 36 -3.00 -1.18 -12.17
N PRO A 37 -3.31 -0.31 -13.14
CA PRO A 37 -2.42 -0.05 -14.26
C PRO A 37 -1.19 0.75 -13.82
N LEU A 38 -0.08 0.59 -14.55
CA LEU A 38 1.06 1.50 -14.42
C LEU A 38 0.68 2.88 -14.95
N PRO A 39 1.29 3.95 -14.46
CA PRO A 39 1.21 5.26 -15.11
C PRO A 39 1.58 5.14 -16.59
N GLU A 40 0.80 5.76 -17.48
CA GLU A 40 0.95 5.62 -18.93
C GLU A 40 2.38 5.88 -19.43
N PRO A 41 3.10 6.94 -18.98
CA PRO A 41 4.49 7.17 -19.40
C PRO A 41 5.43 6.02 -19.03
N VAL A 42 5.21 5.37 -17.87
CA VAL A 42 6.02 4.25 -17.40
C VAL A 42 5.72 3.01 -18.25
N GLY A 43 4.44 2.70 -18.48
CA GLY A 43 4.04 1.57 -19.32
C GLY A 43 4.56 1.68 -20.75
N ASN A 44 4.50 2.88 -21.35
CA ASN A 44 5.02 3.16 -22.68
C ASN A 44 6.55 3.00 -22.74
N ALA A 45 7.28 3.54 -21.76
CA ALA A 45 8.74 3.41 -21.71
C ALA A 45 9.19 1.94 -21.60
N ILE A 46 8.47 1.11 -20.84
CA ILE A 46 8.75 -0.32 -20.73
C ILE A 46 8.54 -1.00 -22.09
N ALA A 47 7.44 -0.69 -22.77
CA ALA A 47 7.10 -1.32 -24.04
C ALA A 47 8.05 -0.89 -25.18
N GLU A 48 8.32 0.40 -25.29
CA GLU A 48 9.19 0.96 -26.34
C GLU A 48 10.66 0.57 -26.16
N GLY A 49 11.12 0.49 -24.90
CA GLY A 49 12.50 0.16 -24.57
C GLY A 49 12.76 -1.34 -24.37
N ASP A 50 11.73 -2.20 -24.47
CA ASP A 50 11.79 -3.62 -24.08
C ASP A 50 12.47 -3.81 -22.71
N LEU A 51 12.09 -2.98 -21.73
CA LEU A 51 12.77 -2.91 -20.46
C LEU A 51 12.36 -4.06 -19.52
N THR A 52 13.34 -4.62 -18.84
CA THR A 52 13.07 -5.48 -17.68
C THR A 52 13.03 -4.62 -16.42
N VAL A 53 11.82 -4.46 -15.88
CA VAL A 53 11.60 -3.67 -14.67
C VAL A 53 11.20 -4.54 -13.50
N CYS A 54 11.38 -4.02 -12.28
CA CYS A 54 11.04 -4.71 -11.07
C CYS A 54 10.11 -3.88 -10.19
N SER A 55 9.43 -4.56 -9.27
CA SER A 55 8.75 -3.95 -8.12
C SER A 55 9.41 -4.37 -6.81
N VAL A 56 9.33 -3.49 -5.82
CA VAL A 56 9.68 -3.79 -4.42
C VAL A 56 8.43 -3.59 -3.59
N LEU A 57 8.00 -4.62 -2.89
CA LEU A 57 6.74 -4.59 -2.16
C LEU A 57 6.83 -5.31 -0.82
N SER A 58 6.00 -4.90 0.12
CA SER A 58 5.73 -5.65 1.34
C SER A 58 4.41 -6.40 1.16
N GLY A 59 4.50 -7.70 1.00
CA GLY A 59 3.36 -8.58 0.74
C GLY A 59 3.76 -10.03 0.98
N ASN A 60 2.88 -10.98 0.66
CA ASN A 60 3.17 -12.39 0.86
C ASN A 60 3.41 -13.17 -0.45
N ARG A 61 3.36 -12.51 -1.59
CA ARG A 61 3.53 -13.13 -2.91
C ARG A 61 4.24 -12.19 -3.88
N ASN A 62 5.12 -12.76 -4.67
CA ASN A 62 5.95 -12.07 -5.66
C ASN A 62 6.00 -12.80 -7.02
N PHE A 63 4.91 -13.44 -7.42
CA PHE A 63 4.85 -14.14 -8.69
C PHE A 63 4.95 -13.17 -9.87
N GLU A 64 5.67 -13.57 -10.90
CA GLU A 64 5.75 -12.85 -12.16
C GLU A 64 4.34 -12.57 -12.71
N GLY A 65 4.13 -11.35 -13.20
CA GLY A 65 2.85 -10.90 -13.74
C GLY A 65 1.72 -10.76 -12.73
N ARG A 66 1.92 -11.15 -11.45
CA ARG A 66 0.87 -11.07 -10.43
C ARG A 66 0.66 -9.65 -9.94
N ILE A 67 1.72 -8.87 -9.84
CA ILE A 67 1.67 -7.45 -9.47
C ILE A 67 1.18 -6.64 -10.66
N HIS A 68 1.85 -6.80 -11.81
CA HIS A 68 1.46 -6.20 -13.08
C HIS A 68 2.05 -7.02 -14.24
N ALA A 69 1.35 -7.13 -15.36
CA ALA A 69 1.77 -7.96 -16.49
C ALA A 69 3.13 -7.54 -17.08
N GLN A 70 3.45 -6.24 -17.05
CA GLN A 70 4.72 -5.71 -17.55
C GLN A 70 5.88 -5.79 -16.54
N ILE A 71 5.63 -6.20 -15.28
CA ILE A 71 6.66 -6.29 -14.25
C ILE A 71 7.05 -7.76 -14.07
N LYS A 72 8.24 -8.10 -14.57
CA LYS A 72 8.72 -9.49 -14.60
C LYS A 72 9.40 -9.92 -13.29
N THR A 73 9.95 -8.98 -12.54
CA THR A 73 10.72 -9.26 -11.32
C THR A 73 10.10 -8.56 -10.12
N ASN A 74 9.83 -9.31 -9.06
CA ASN A 74 9.17 -8.76 -7.87
C ASN A 74 9.96 -9.15 -6.62
N TYR A 75 10.37 -8.15 -5.83
CA TYR A 75 11.13 -8.33 -4.60
C TYR A 75 10.24 -8.09 -3.39
N LEU A 76 10.23 -9.07 -2.48
CA LEU A 76 9.58 -8.92 -1.18
C LEU A 76 10.55 -8.28 -0.19
N ALA A 77 10.13 -7.22 0.45
CA ALA A 77 10.90 -6.53 1.47
C ALA A 77 10.00 -6.11 2.63
N SER A 78 10.61 -5.76 3.77
CA SER A 78 9.90 -5.15 4.88
C SER A 78 9.38 -3.76 4.49
N PRO A 79 8.28 -3.26 5.10
CA PRO A 79 7.77 -1.92 4.79
C PRO A 79 8.83 -0.82 4.82
N PRO A 80 9.72 -0.74 5.84
CA PRO A 80 10.76 0.30 5.86
C PRO A 80 11.77 0.16 4.71
N LEU A 81 12.09 -1.06 4.28
CA LEU A 81 12.97 -1.26 3.12
C LEU A 81 12.28 -0.89 1.79
N VAL A 82 10.97 -1.11 1.68
CA VAL A 82 10.21 -0.64 0.49
C VAL A 82 10.31 0.87 0.38
N VAL A 83 10.16 1.60 1.48
CA VAL A 83 10.32 3.06 1.51
C VAL A 83 11.77 3.46 1.18
N ALA A 84 12.77 2.78 1.73
CA ALA A 84 14.17 3.05 1.45
C ALA A 84 14.52 2.89 -0.04
N TYR A 85 14.05 1.84 -0.69
CA TYR A 85 14.22 1.65 -2.14
C TYR A 85 13.45 2.66 -2.98
N ALA A 86 12.28 3.11 -2.52
CA ALA A 86 11.56 4.19 -3.20
C ALA A 86 12.34 5.51 -3.16
N ILE A 87 12.96 5.84 -2.02
CA ILE A 87 13.83 7.01 -1.89
C ILE A 87 15.08 6.85 -2.76
N ALA A 88 15.71 5.66 -2.76
CA ALA A 88 16.87 5.38 -3.59
C ALA A 88 16.59 5.44 -5.09
N GLY A 89 15.35 5.16 -5.50
CA GLY A 89 14.89 5.20 -6.89
C GLY A 89 15.46 4.09 -7.79
N SER A 90 16.23 3.15 -7.26
CA SER A 90 16.84 2.07 -8.02
C SER A 90 17.15 0.87 -7.15
N MET A 91 16.94 -0.34 -7.70
CA MET A 91 17.33 -1.60 -7.07
C MET A 91 18.82 -1.94 -7.21
N THR A 92 19.54 -1.23 -8.06
CA THR A 92 20.98 -1.43 -8.30
C THR A 92 21.87 -0.64 -7.35
N ARG A 93 21.27 0.22 -6.51
CA ARG A 93 22.01 0.94 -5.46
C ARG A 93 22.31 0.03 -4.28
N ASP A 94 23.53 0.13 -3.78
CA ASP A 94 23.90 -0.46 -2.50
C ASP A 94 23.45 0.46 -1.37
N LEU A 95 22.34 0.09 -0.71
CA LEU A 95 21.76 0.91 0.38
C LEU A 95 22.69 1.11 1.57
N TYR A 96 23.76 0.32 1.71
CA TYR A 96 24.74 0.47 2.79
C TYR A 96 25.84 1.47 2.45
N ASN A 97 26.29 1.50 1.20
CA ASN A 97 27.49 2.23 0.79
C ASN A 97 27.19 3.42 -0.12
N ASP A 98 26.09 3.36 -0.87
CA ASP A 98 25.72 4.45 -1.78
C ASP A 98 24.85 5.50 -1.08
N PRO A 99 25.01 6.79 -1.37
CA PRO A 99 24.13 7.83 -0.86
C PRO A 99 22.75 7.71 -1.48
N LEU A 100 21.70 7.92 -0.69
CA LEU A 100 20.32 7.98 -1.16
C LEU A 100 20.03 9.27 -1.93
N GLY A 101 20.69 10.35 -1.54
CA GLY A 101 20.52 11.68 -2.12
C GLY A 101 21.41 12.71 -1.45
N LYS A 102 21.00 13.97 -1.55
CA LYS A 102 21.62 15.11 -0.88
C LYS A 102 20.55 15.84 -0.07
N ASP A 103 20.98 16.40 1.06
CA ASP A 103 20.13 17.29 1.85
C ASP A 103 20.06 18.72 1.27
N SER A 104 19.42 19.63 2.01
CA SER A 104 19.28 21.03 1.62
C SER A 104 20.61 21.77 1.53
N ASP A 105 21.63 21.32 2.25
CA ASP A 105 22.97 21.93 2.28
C ASP A 105 23.91 21.32 1.23
N GLY A 106 23.42 20.30 0.50
CA GLY A 106 24.16 19.62 -0.56
C GLY A 106 25.01 18.45 -0.08
N GLU A 107 24.96 18.10 1.20
CA GLU A 107 25.67 16.97 1.78
C GLU A 107 25.02 15.65 1.42
N GLN A 108 25.81 14.59 1.36
CA GLN A 108 25.32 13.26 1.00
C GLN A 108 24.60 12.61 2.20
N VAL A 109 23.39 12.12 1.92
CA VAL A 109 22.55 11.41 2.90
C VAL A 109 22.58 9.91 2.61
N TYR A 110 22.91 9.11 3.60
CA TYR A 110 22.95 7.66 3.54
C TYR A 110 21.78 7.05 4.31
N LEU A 111 21.46 5.77 4.04
CA LEU A 111 20.40 5.06 4.76
C LEU A 111 20.60 5.11 6.29
N LYS A 112 21.84 4.96 6.76
CA LYS A 112 22.17 5.00 8.19
C LYS A 112 21.79 6.33 8.87
N ASP A 113 21.75 7.42 8.12
CA ASP A 113 21.48 8.76 8.65
C ASP A 113 19.99 8.99 8.89
N ILE A 114 19.15 8.26 8.16
CA ILE A 114 17.68 8.35 8.24
C ILE A 114 17.03 7.11 8.87
N TRP A 115 17.78 6.02 9.09
CA TRP A 115 17.23 4.79 9.65
C TRP A 115 16.96 4.97 11.16
N PRO A 116 15.71 4.75 11.62
CA PRO A 116 15.37 4.95 13.01
C PRO A 116 16.04 3.91 13.91
N THR A 117 16.42 4.32 15.09
CA THR A 117 16.86 3.40 16.15
C THR A 117 15.69 2.58 16.69
N ASN A 118 15.96 1.41 17.26
CA ASN A 118 14.93 0.59 17.91
C ASN A 118 14.20 1.37 19.03
N GLN A 119 14.90 2.25 19.73
CA GLN A 119 14.29 3.08 20.78
C GLN A 119 13.28 4.07 20.17
N GLN A 120 13.63 4.77 19.09
CA GLN A 120 12.73 5.69 18.42
C GLN A 120 11.48 4.98 17.90
N VAL A 121 11.64 3.76 17.34
CA VAL A 121 10.51 2.94 16.91
C VAL A 121 9.61 2.57 18.09
N GLN A 122 10.20 2.12 19.21
CA GLN A 122 9.44 1.74 20.40
C GLN A 122 8.70 2.93 21.01
N ASP A 123 9.36 4.09 21.08
CA ASP A 123 8.75 5.31 21.59
C ASP A 123 7.57 5.77 20.73
N ALA A 124 7.72 5.73 19.41
CA ALA A 124 6.63 6.04 18.47
C ALA A 124 5.45 5.07 18.63
N VAL A 125 5.70 3.77 18.76
CA VAL A 125 4.66 2.78 19.01
C VAL A 125 3.93 3.06 20.32
N ASN A 126 4.67 3.28 21.41
CA ASN A 126 4.09 3.55 22.74
C ASN A 126 3.27 4.85 22.77
N GLN A 127 3.71 5.86 22.01
CA GLN A 127 3.06 7.16 21.99
C GLN A 127 1.80 7.18 21.12
N HIS A 128 1.81 6.50 19.97
CA HIS A 128 0.80 6.68 18.93
C HIS A 128 -0.12 5.47 18.72
N LEU A 129 0.21 4.30 19.25
CA LEU A 129 -0.61 3.10 19.14
C LEU A 129 -1.37 2.86 20.45
N THR A 130 -2.68 3.11 20.45
CA THR A 130 -3.51 3.00 21.65
C THR A 130 -4.52 1.84 21.55
N THR A 131 -4.92 1.32 22.71
CA THR A 131 -5.96 0.28 22.80
C THR A 131 -7.30 0.78 22.21
N ASP A 132 -7.62 2.06 22.37
CA ASP A 132 -8.87 2.65 21.88
C ASP A 132 -8.99 2.60 20.34
N MET A 133 -7.86 2.67 19.62
CA MET A 133 -7.85 2.48 18.15
C MET A 133 -8.36 1.09 17.76
N PHE A 134 -8.01 0.07 18.53
CA PHE A 134 -8.51 -1.29 18.29
C PHE A 134 -9.95 -1.44 18.75
N ALA A 135 -10.29 -0.97 19.94
CA ALA A 135 -11.63 -1.06 20.49
C ALA A 135 -12.66 -0.40 19.56
N SER A 136 -12.36 0.78 19.02
CA SER A 136 -13.24 1.50 18.08
C SER A 136 -13.42 0.77 16.75
N ARG A 137 -12.37 0.07 16.26
CA ARG A 137 -12.40 -0.62 14.96
C ARG A 137 -12.93 -2.05 15.02
N TYR A 138 -12.95 -2.66 16.21
CA TYR A 138 -13.40 -4.03 16.42
C TYR A 138 -14.59 -4.09 17.40
N SER A 139 -15.34 -2.99 17.56
CA SER A 139 -16.58 -2.95 18.31
C SER A 139 -17.74 -3.58 17.54
N GLU A 140 -18.89 -3.68 18.16
CA GLU A 140 -20.12 -4.16 17.50
C GLU A 140 -20.52 -3.32 16.27
N GLU A 141 -20.08 -2.06 16.18
CA GLU A 141 -20.31 -1.20 15.02
C GLU A 141 -19.71 -1.77 13.71
N VAL A 142 -18.68 -2.65 13.81
CA VAL A 142 -18.10 -3.33 12.64
C VAL A 142 -19.15 -4.10 11.84
N TRP A 143 -20.11 -4.71 12.52
CA TRP A 143 -21.17 -5.49 11.90
C TRP A 143 -22.21 -4.67 11.18
N LYS A 144 -22.37 -3.40 11.58
CA LYS A 144 -23.33 -2.49 10.94
C LYS A 144 -22.85 -2.00 9.57
N GLY A 145 -21.54 -1.98 9.36
CA GLY A 145 -20.95 -1.41 8.15
C GLY A 145 -21.06 0.12 8.05
N PRO A 146 -20.56 0.71 6.96
CA PRO A 146 -20.70 2.16 6.73
C PRO A 146 -22.16 2.57 6.47
N GLN A 147 -22.49 3.86 6.61
CA GLN A 147 -23.83 4.38 6.42
C GLN A 147 -24.42 4.00 5.06
N GLN A 148 -23.60 4.05 3.99
CA GLN A 148 -24.03 3.65 2.65
C GLN A 148 -24.51 2.20 2.57
N TRP A 149 -23.92 1.32 3.38
CA TRP A 149 -24.38 -0.07 3.48
C TRP A 149 -25.70 -0.19 4.24
N GLN A 150 -25.85 0.57 5.32
CA GLN A 150 -27.07 0.58 6.14
C GLN A 150 -28.26 1.18 5.38
N ASP A 151 -28.01 2.13 4.48
CA ASP A 151 -29.03 2.81 3.68
C ASP A 151 -29.54 1.95 2.51
N ILE A 152 -28.92 0.79 2.26
CA ILE A 152 -29.39 -0.12 1.20
C ILE A 152 -30.73 -0.74 1.63
N ASN A 153 -31.79 -0.26 1.01
CA ASN A 153 -33.13 -0.82 1.21
C ASN A 153 -33.32 -2.03 0.31
N VAL A 154 -33.47 -3.19 0.91
CA VAL A 154 -33.72 -4.44 0.19
C VAL A 154 -35.08 -4.95 0.59
N GLU A 155 -35.98 -5.11 -0.39
CA GLU A 155 -37.24 -5.80 -0.13
C GLU A 155 -36.96 -7.26 0.19
N GLY A 156 -37.29 -7.66 1.43
CA GLY A 156 -37.12 -9.04 1.89
C GLY A 156 -38.07 -9.99 1.17
N GLY A 157 -37.64 -11.22 0.93
CA GLY A 157 -38.43 -12.28 0.34
C GLY A 157 -37.84 -13.65 0.66
N GLN A 158 -38.63 -14.72 0.44
CA GLN A 158 -38.13 -16.08 0.61
C GLN A 158 -37.12 -16.49 -0.47
N THR A 159 -37.18 -15.83 -1.61
CA THR A 159 -36.29 -16.05 -2.75
C THR A 159 -35.88 -14.72 -3.35
N TYR A 160 -34.76 -14.71 -4.05
CA TYR A 160 -34.31 -13.53 -4.78
C TYR A 160 -35.30 -13.18 -5.90
N ALA A 161 -35.67 -11.90 -5.99
CA ALA A 161 -36.55 -11.40 -7.06
C ALA A 161 -35.74 -11.23 -8.35
N TRP A 162 -35.74 -12.26 -9.17
CA TRP A 162 -35.06 -12.25 -10.47
C TRP A 162 -35.70 -11.26 -11.44
N ARG A 163 -34.88 -10.57 -12.20
CA ARG A 163 -35.31 -9.66 -13.25
C ARG A 163 -34.99 -10.28 -14.62
N ASP A 164 -35.99 -10.57 -15.43
CA ASP A 164 -35.81 -11.20 -16.74
C ASP A 164 -34.93 -10.39 -17.70
N ALA A 165 -34.91 -9.06 -17.53
CA ALA A 165 -34.04 -8.15 -18.28
C ALA A 165 -32.59 -8.15 -17.82
N SER A 166 -32.24 -8.82 -16.70
CA SER A 166 -30.85 -8.86 -16.21
C SER A 166 -29.98 -9.65 -17.19
N THR A 167 -28.82 -9.12 -17.49
CA THR A 167 -27.80 -9.82 -18.29
C THR A 167 -26.76 -10.54 -17.43
N TYR A 168 -26.86 -10.45 -16.11
CA TYR A 168 -25.87 -11.01 -15.19
C TYR A 168 -25.93 -12.55 -15.12
N VAL A 169 -27.15 -13.10 -15.03
CA VAL A 169 -27.38 -14.55 -15.12
C VAL A 169 -28.44 -14.79 -16.16
N LYS A 170 -28.16 -15.65 -17.13
CA LYS A 170 -29.08 -16.07 -18.16
C LYS A 170 -29.14 -17.59 -18.20
N TYR A 171 -30.31 -18.12 -18.60
CA TYR A 171 -30.48 -19.51 -18.91
C TYR A 171 -29.79 -19.86 -20.23
#